data_5328ad40b25ddb1fdd1bb5dd7b2aaf02
#
_entry.id   5328ad40b25ddb1fdd1bb5dd7b2aaf02
#
_cell.length_a   1.000
_cell.length_b   1.000
_cell.length_c   1.000
_cell.angle_alpha   90.00
_cell.angle_beta   90.00
_cell.angle_gamma   90.00
#
_symmetry.space_group_name_H-M   'P 1'
#
loop_
_entity.id
_entity.type
_entity.pdbx_description
1 polymer ?
#
loop_
_entity_poly.entity_id
_entity_poly.type
_entity_poly.pdbx_seq_one_letter_code
_entity_poly.pdbx_strand_id
1 'polypeptide(L)'
;MKIARAIVPALIGWVGAVGYWIGVGPDEAPGASGDVAADVAIVLGAAVSGDTPSPVFRERIAHAINLQEEGRVSHILFTGGRAEGDELGESEAAMAMALEAGVPAQAILTETKSTTTMQNLVNAQLVMRDAGLDNAVIISDPLHMRRAMEMADSLGMIAQPSATPTTRYRSFGAKARFLARETYFMHHFWLFGE
;
A
#
# COMPACT_ATOMS: atom_id res chain seq x y z
N MET A 1 -41.85 7.54 -8.94
CA MET A 1 -41.77 6.79 -7.68
C MET A 1 -41.33 5.33 -7.81
N LYS A 2 -41.71 4.56 -8.87
CA LYS A 2 -41.29 3.15 -9.02
C LYS A 2 -39.79 2.99 -9.33
N ILE A 3 -39.17 3.88 -10.09
CA ILE A 3 -37.74 3.84 -10.48
C ILE A 3 -36.84 4.05 -9.25
N ALA A 4 -37.16 5.02 -8.37
CA ALA A 4 -36.39 5.28 -7.15
C ALA A 4 -36.42 4.08 -6.17
N ARG A 5 -37.49 3.28 -6.17
CA ARG A 5 -37.62 2.09 -5.32
C ARG A 5 -36.70 0.95 -5.76
N ALA A 6 -36.26 0.89 -7.01
CA ALA A 6 -35.33 -0.12 -7.51
C ALA A 6 -33.86 0.34 -7.43
N ILE A 7 -33.60 1.65 -7.57
CA ILE A 7 -32.23 2.20 -7.59
C ILE A 7 -31.55 2.06 -6.22
N VAL A 8 -32.26 2.38 -5.12
CA VAL A 8 -31.67 2.33 -3.78
C VAL A 8 -31.19 0.94 -3.38
N PRO A 9 -31.99 -0.15 -3.52
CA PRO A 9 -31.50 -1.50 -3.23
C PRO A 9 -30.35 -1.93 -4.14
N ALA A 10 -30.36 -1.55 -5.40
CA ALA A 10 -29.27 -1.85 -6.34
C ALA A 10 -27.95 -1.16 -5.91
N LEU A 11 -28.03 0.10 -5.47
CA LEU A 11 -26.86 0.85 -4.99
C LEU A 11 -26.30 0.24 -3.70
N ILE A 12 -27.15 -0.16 -2.77
CA ILE A 12 -26.75 -0.84 -1.53
C ILE A 12 -26.08 -2.18 -1.85
N GLY A 13 -26.69 -2.96 -2.76
CA GLY A 13 -26.11 -4.22 -3.23
C GLY A 13 -24.73 -4.03 -3.88
N TRP A 14 -24.59 -3.01 -4.72
CA TRP A 14 -23.32 -2.66 -5.35
C TRP A 14 -22.23 -2.30 -4.32
N VAL A 15 -22.52 -1.37 -3.41
CA VAL A 15 -21.57 -0.98 -2.34
C VAL A 15 -21.19 -2.17 -1.47
N GLY A 16 -22.16 -3.05 -1.14
CA GLY A 16 -21.91 -4.29 -0.41
C GLY A 16 -21.02 -5.26 -1.18
N ALA A 17 -21.23 -5.42 -2.49
CA ALA A 17 -20.41 -6.27 -3.35
C ALA A 17 -18.97 -5.75 -3.48
N VAL A 18 -18.81 -4.43 -3.64
CA VAL A 18 -17.48 -3.79 -3.67
C VAL A 18 -16.77 -3.96 -2.33
N GLY A 19 -17.46 -3.74 -1.22
CA GLY A 19 -16.90 -3.95 0.13
C GLY A 19 -16.47 -5.41 0.35
N TYR A 20 -17.28 -6.38 -0.09
CA TYR A 20 -16.91 -7.78 -0.04
C TYR A 20 -15.67 -8.08 -0.89
N TRP A 21 -15.63 -7.59 -2.13
CA TRP A 21 -14.50 -7.76 -3.04
C TRP A 21 -13.19 -7.16 -2.49
N ILE A 22 -13.25 -5.99 -1.85
CA ILE A 22 -12.11 -5.40 -1.15
C ILE A 22 -11.71 -6.26 0.06
N GLY A 23 -12.68 -6.75 0.81
CA GLY A 23 -12.45 -7.56 2.02
C GLY A 23 -11.79 -8.91 1.76
N VAL A 24 -12.05 -9.50 0.60
CA VAL A 24 -11.38 -10.74 0.16
C VAL A 24 -9.91 -10.45 -0.25
N GLY A 25 -9.61 -9.22 -0.64
CA GLY A 25 -8.28 -8.83 -1.13
C GLY A 25 -8.01 -9.30 -2.57
N PRO A 26 -6.93 -8.84 -3.20
CA PRO A 26 -6.45 -9.45 -4.44
C PRO A 26 -5.98 -10.86 -4.15
N ASP A 27 -6.11 -11.75 -5.11
CA ASP A 27 -5.48 -13.06 -5.03
C ASP A 27 -3.97 -12.83 -4.84
N GLU A 28 -3.41 -13.45 -3.81
CA GLU A 28 -1.96 -13.49 -3.69
C GLU A 28 -1.45 -14.21 -4.95
N ALA A 29 -0.46 -13.60 -5.61
CA ALA A 29 0.12 -14.25 -6.77
C ALA A 29 0.59 -15.65 -6.38
N PRO A 30 0.41 -16.66 -7.25
CA PRO A 30 0.96 -17.99 -7.01
C PRO A 30 2.47 -17.85 -6.73
N GLY A 31 2.91 -18.14 -5.51
CA GLY A 31 4.29 -17.92 -5.07
C GLY A 31 4.50 -16.74 -4.11
N ALA A 32 3.47 -15.96 -3.75
CA ALA A 32 3.59 -14.92 -2.71
C ALA A 32 4.09 -15.47 -1.36
N SER A 33 3.98 -16.77 -1.17
CA SER A 33 4.50 -17.51 -0.01
C SER A 33 5.90 -18.11 -0.19
N GLY A 34 6.59 -17.93 -1.34
CA GLY A 34 7.88 -18.62 -1.52
C GLY A 34 8.85 -18.04 -2.54
N ASP A 35 8.46 -17.78 -3.77
CA ASP A 35 9.42 -17.67 -4.87
C ASP A 35 9.31 -16.41 -5.75
N VAL A 36 8.61 -15.36 -5.33
CA VAL A 36 8.53 -14.15 -6.15
C VAL A 36 9.72 -13.26 -5.86
N ALA A 37 10.71 -13.33 -6.73
CA ALA A 37 11.77 -12.35 -6.80
C ALA A 37 11.23 -11.12 -7.57
N ALA A 38 11.21 -9.96 -6.94
CA ALA A 38 10.97 -8.69 -7.59
C ALA A 38 12.20 -7.80 -7.43
N ASP A 39 12.31 -6.78 -8.27
CA ASP A 39 13.43 -5.84 -8.17
C ASP A 39 13.31 -4.99 -6.90
N VAL A 40 12.08 -4.61 -6.52
CA VAL A 40 11.84 -3.70 -5.42
C VAL A 40 10.55 -3.99 -4.64
N ALA A 41 10.62 -3.79 -3.32
CA ALA A 41 9.46 -3.72 -2.45
C ALA A 41 9.02 -2.26 -2.29
N ILE A 42 7.88 -1.88 -2.84
CA ILE A 42 7.28 -0.54 -2.65
C ILE A 42 6.46 -0.58 -1.36
N VAL A 43 6.90 0.15 -0.35
CA VAL A 43 6.21 0.28 0.93
C VAL A 43 5.35 1.54 0.91
N LEU A 44 4.03 1.35 0.86
CA LEU A 44 3.11 2.49 0.90
C LEU A 44 3.11 3.13 2.29
N GLY A 45 3.21 4.45 2.35
CA GLY A 45 3.18 5.23 3.58
C GLY A 45 1.91 5.01 4.41
N ALA A 46 2.01 5.22 5.71
CA ALA A 46 0.89 5.02 6.63
C ALA A 46 1.06 5.75 7.98
N ALA A 47 1.16 7.03 7.92
CA ALA A 47 1.28 7.96 9.04
C ALA A 47 2.55 7.79 9.92
N VAL A 48 3.08 8.93 10.28
CA VAL A 48 4.16 9.13 11.26
C VAL A 48 3.64 10.07 12.34
N SER A 49 4.23 10.07 13.50
CA SER A 49 3.98 11.05 14.58
C SER A 49 5.33 11.55 15.06
N GLY A 50 5.65 12.79 14.73
CA GLY A 50 6.99 13.34 14.90
C GLY A 50 8.01 12.63 13.98
N ASP A 51 8.84 11.78 14.55
CA ASP A 51 9.83 10.93 13.86
C ASP A 51 9.46 9.45 13.84
N THR A 52 8.37 9.08 14.53
CA THR A 52 8.06 7.69 14.84
C THR A 52 6.97 7.12 13.90
N PRO A 53 7.26 6.07 13.11
CA PRO A 53 6.27 5.37 12.30
C PRO A 53 5.12 4.81 13.14
N SER A 54 3.89 4.96 12.69
CA SER A 54 2.71 4.38 13.34
C SER A 54 2.83 2.85 13.45
N PRO A 55 2.12 2.19 14.39
CA PRO A 55 2.15 0.74 14.51
C PRO A 55 1.79 0.00 13.21
N VAL A 56 0.89 0.56 12.40
CA VAL A 56 0.53 0.01 11.08
C VAL A 56 1.70 0.15 10.12
N PHE A 57 2.37 1.30 10.11
CA PHE A 57 3.49 1.54 9.23
C PHE A 57 4.70 0.67 9.56
N ARG A 58 4.97 0.46 10.85
CA ARG A 58 6.04 -0.46 11.29
C ARG A 58 5.84 -1.90 10.79
N GLU A 59 4.61 -2.40 10.74
CA GLU A 59 4.34 -3.74 10.18
C GLU A 59 4.70 -3.80 8.69
N ARG A 60 4.40 -2.74 7.92
CA ARG A 60 4.79 -2.67 6.50
C ARG A 60 6.30 -2.62 6.32
N ILE A 61 6.99 -1.78 7.10
CA ILE A 61 8.45 -1.64 7.08
C ILE A 61 9.11 -2.97 7.43
N ALA A 62 8.68 -3.61 8.53
CA ALA A 62 9.21 -4.90 8.95
C ALA A 62 9.00 -6.00 7.89
N HIS A 63 7.83 -6.00 7.23
CA HIS A 63 7.58 -6.95 6.15
C HIS A 63 8.52 -6.74 4.95
N ALA A 64 8.79 -5.48 4.57
CA ALA A 64 9.74 -5.17 3.51
C ALA A 64 11.17 -5.60 3.85
N ILE A 65 11.60 -5.35 5.10
CA ILE A 65 12.92 -5.78 5.59
C ILE A 65 13.06 -7.30 5.49
N ASN A 66 12.06 -8.06 5.95
CA ASN A 66 12.07 -9.52 5.86
C ASN A 66 12.19 -9.99 4.39
N LEU A 67 11.46 -9.39 3.46
CA LEU A 67 11.56 -9.74 2.03
C LEU A 67 12.95 -9.47 1.46
N GLN A 68 13.59 -8.41 1.89
CA GLN A 68 14.95 -8.07 1.47
C GLN A 68 15.99 -9.00 2.10
N GLU A 69 15.88 -9.33 3.38
CA GLU A 69 16.75 -10.30 4.07
C GLU A 69 16.64 -11.71 3.49
N GLU A 70 15.44 -12.11 3.07
CA GLU A 70 15.18 -13.38 2.37
C GLU A 70 15.68 -13.39 0.92
N GLY A 71 16.21 -12.25 0.40
CA GLY A 71 16.66 -12.11 -0.98
C GLY A 71 15.54 -12.13 -2.02
N ARG A 72 14.29 -11.89 -1.60
CA ARG A 72 13.10 -11.85 -2.47
C ARG A 72 12.98 -10.53 -3.22
N VAL A 73 13.59 -9.48 -2.71
CA VAL A 73 13.72 -8.19 -3.37
C VAL A 73 15.15 -7.68 -3.23
N SER A 74 15.66 -6.99 -4.23
CA SER A 74 16.99 -6.38 -4.18
C SER A 74 16.97 -5.00 -3.50
N HIS A 75 15.84 -4.28 -3.60
CA HIS A 75 15.67 -2.94 -3.06
C HIS A 75 14.38 -2.80 -2.26
N ILE A 76 14.36 -1.83 -1.34
CA ILE A 76 13.15 -1.36 -0.68
C ILE A 76 12.95 0.10 -1.07
N LEU A 77 11.75 0.45 -1.56
CA LEU A 77 11.37 1.83 -1.86
C LEU A 77 10.29 2.28 -0.88
N PHE A 78 10.67 3.15 0.04
CA PHE A 78 9.73 3.77 0.97
C PHE A 78 9.10 5.01 0.31
N THR A 79 7.77 5.12 0.39
CA THR A 79 7.01 6.23 -0.16
C THR A 79 6.28 7.00 0.94
N GLY A 80 6.03 8.28 0.70
CA GLY A 80 5.29 9.14 1.60
C GLY A 80 6.07 10.38 2.01
N GLY A 81 5.42 11.53 1.82
CA GLY A 81 5.94 12.83 2.19
C GLY A 81 5.79 13.13 3.68
N ARG A 82 6.00 14.40 4.01
CA ARG A 82 5.89 14.93 5.37
C ARG A 82 4.56 15.62 5.55
N ALA A 83 3.81 15.23 6.59
CA ALA A 83 2.63 15.96 7.00
C ALA A 83 2.97 17.19 7.86
N GLU A 84 2.04 18.12 7.95
CA GLU A 84 2.22 19.30 8.78
C GLU A 84 2.34 18.90 10.26
N GLY A 85 3.40 19.37 10.92
CA GLY A 85 3.69 19.07 12.33
C GLY A 85 4.55 17.83 12.58
N ASP A 86 4.89 17.06 11.56
CA ASP A 86 5.83 15.94 11.69
C ASP A 86 7.29 16.41 11.54
N GLU A 87 8.22 15.77 12.24
CA GLU A 87 9.65 16.04 12.13
C GLU A 87 10.26 15.40 10.89
N LEU A 88 9.82 14.19 10.55
CA LEU A 88 10.22 13.42 9.38
C LEU A 88 9.02 13.12 8.47
N GLY A 89 9.29 12.96 7.17
CA GLY A 89 8.33 12.37 6.24
C GLY A 89 8.19 10.86 6.47
N GLU A 90 7.10 10.29 5.97
CA GLU A 90 6.84 8.85 6.12
C GLU A 90 8.01 8.01 5.58
N SER A 91 8.49 8.31 4.37
CA SER A 91 9.61 7.60 3.76
C SER A 91 10.93 7.81 4.51
N GLU A 92 11.17 9.01 5.08
CA GLU A 92 12.37 9.32 5.85
C GLU A 92 12.39 8.51 7.16
N ALA A 93 11.27 8.47 7.90
CA ALA A 93 11.14 7.69 9.12
C ALA A 93 11.25 6.17 8.88
N ALA A 94 10.70 5.71 7.74
CA ALA A 94 10.84 4.30 7.34
C ALA A 94 12.28 3.94 6.97
N MET A 95 12.99 4.81 6.25
CA MET A 95 14.41 4.63 5.93
C MET A 95 15.25 4.55 7.22
N ALA A 96 15.02 5.46 8.18
CA ALA A 96 15.75 5.43 9.45
C ALA A 96 15.56 4.09 10.18
N MET A 97 14.34 3.58 10.25
CA MET A 97 14.04 2.29 10.86
C MET A 97 14.70 1.11 10.11
N ALA A 98 14.74 1.14 8.78
CA ALA A 98 15.38 0.09 7.99
C ALA A 98 16.91 0.10 8.14
N LEU A 99 17.53 1.27 8.18
CA LEU A 99 18.97 1.40 8.46
C LEU A 99 19.32 0.89 9.87
N GLU A 100 18.51 1.20 10.87
CA GLU A 100 18.68 0.68 12.24
C GLU A 100 18.57 -0.86 12.28
N ALA A 101 17.71 -1.44 11.45
CA ALA A 101 17.58 -2.89 11.30
C ALA A 101 18.73 -3.54 10.51
N GLY A 102 19.64 -2.75 9.94
CA GLY A 102 20.82 -3.26 9.22
C GLY A 102 20.64 -3.41 7.70
N VAL A 103 19.55 -2.91 7.12
CA VAL A 103 19.38 -2.90 5.65
C VAL A 103 20.47 -2.01 5.04
N PRO A 104 21.23 -2.49 4.05
CA PRO A 104 22.26 -1.69 3.41
C PRO A 104 21.69 -0.42 2.77
N ALA A 105 22.31 0.73 3.02
CA ALA A 105 21.83 2.03 2.50
C ALA A 105 21.64 2.04 0.98
N GLN A 106 22.49 1.34 0.23
CA GLN A 106 22.39 1.20 -1.23
C GLN A 106 21.17 0.39 -1.68
N ALA A 107 20.56 -0.40 -0.81
CA ALA A 107 19.34 -1.16 -1.09
C ALA A 107 18.05 -0.36 -0.75
N ILE A 108 18.19 0.86 -0.22
CA ILE A 108 17.06 1.70 0.18
C ILE A 108 16.88 2.86 -0.81
N LEU A 109 15.66 2.99 -1.31
CA LEU A 109 15.21 4.11 -2.11
C LEU A 109 14.09 4.84 -1.37
N THR A 110 13.94 6.13 -1.59
CA THR A 110 12.90 6.94 -0.95
C THR A 110 12.20 7.87 -1.93
N GLU A 111 10.92 8.05 -1.73
CA GLU A 111 10.07 9.05 -2.35
C GLU A 111 9.44 9.91 -1.25
N THR A 112 9.65 11.23 -1.28
CA THR A 112 9.40 12.13 -0.14
C THR A 112 8.32 13.19 -0.40
N LYS A 113 7.59 13.11 -1.53
CA LYS A 113 6.67 14.18 -1.99
C LYS A 113 5.21 13.82 -1.93
N SER A 114 4.90 12.54 -1.97
CA SER A 114 3.52 12.06 -2.07
C SER A 114 2.72 12.30 -0.80
N THR A 115 1.44 12.60 -0.99
CA THR A 115 0.44 12.79 0.08
C THR A 115 -0.78 11.90 -0.11
N THR A 116 -0.86 11.17 -1.23
CA THR A 116 -1.94 10.23 -1.56
C THR A 116 -1.36 8.90 -2.05
N THR A 117 -2.17 7.84 -2.02
CA THR A 117 -1.75 6.51 -2.52
C THR A 117 -1.40 6.56 -4.01
N MET A 118 -2.18 7.28 -4.81
CA MET A 118 -1.87 7.44 -6.24
C MET A 118 -0.52 8.12 -6.44
N GLN A 119 -0.24 9.19 -5.71
CA GLN A 119 1.06 9.87 -5.77
C GLN A 119 2.21 8.98 -5.30
N ASN A 120 2.00 8.15 -4.26
CA ASN A 120 3.00 7.16 -3.83
C ASN A 120 3.41 6.27 -5.01
N LEU A 121 2.43 5.74 -5.76
CA LEU A 121 2.69 4.82 -6.88
C LEU A 121 3.29 5.53 -8.10
N VAL A 122 2.75 6.71 -8.47
CA VAL A 122 3.30 7.52 -9.58
C VAL A 122 4.76 7.88 -9.31
N ASN A 123 5.07 8.38 -8.11
CA ASN A 123 6.42 8.78 -7.77
C ASN A 123 7.34 7.56 -7.59
N ALA A 124 6.84 6.45 -7.05
CA ALA A 124 7.58 5.19 -6.98
C ALA A 124 7.98 4.70 -8.37
N GLN A 125 7.07 4.75 -9.36
CA GLN A 125 7.37 4.37 -10.73
C GLN A 125 8.48 5.24 -11.35
N LEU A 126 8.52 6.54 -11.04
CA LEU A 126 9.60 7.42 -11.47
C LEU A 126 10.96 7.02 -10.85
N VAL A 127 10.98 6.76 -9.53
CA VAL A 127 12.19 6.30 -8.83
C VAL A 127 12.67 4.96 -9.36
N MET A 128 11.77 4.00 -9.58
CA MET A 128 12.09 2.70 -10.17
C MET A 128 12.74 2.84 -11.54
N ARG A 129 12.14 3.64 -12.42
CA ARG A 129 12.65 3.90 -13.76
C ARG A 129 14.07 4.50 -13.71
N ASP A 130 14.29 5.47 -12.84
CA ASP A 130 15.60 6.14 -12.71
C ASP A 130 16.65 5.21 -12.11
N ALA A 131 16.25 4.19 -11.33
CA ALA A 131 17.10 3.14 -10.78
C ALA A 131 17.23 1.92 -11.69
N GLY A 132 16.53 1.85 -12.82
CA GLY A 132 16.55 0.70 -13.75
C GLY A 132 15.88 -0.55 -13.18
N LEU A 133 14.78 -0.36 -12.40
CA LEU A 133 14.00 -1.43 -11.78
C LEU A 133 12.66 -1.57 -12.53
N ASP A 134 12.30 -2.80 -12.92
CA ASP A 134 11.19 -3.04 -13.83
C ASP A 134 9.93 -3.57 -13.13
N ASN A 135 10.10 -4.37 -12.08
CA ASN A 135 8.98 -5.03 -11.41
C ASN A 135 9.04 -4.87 -9.89
N ALA A 136 7.87 -4.89 -9.26
CA ALA A 136 7.72 -4.59 -7.85
C ALA A 136 6.80 -5.56 -7.10
N VAL A 137 6.99 -5.65 -5.78
CA VAL A 137 5.94 -6.05 -4.86
C VAL A 137 5.43 -4.81 -4.11
N ILE A 138 4.11 -4.65 -4.01
CA ILE A 138 3.49 -3.56 -3.27
C ILE A 138 3.16 -4.04 -1.87
N ILE A 139 3.70 -3.36 -0.86
CA ILE A 139 3.48 -3.70 0.55
C ILE A 139 2.46 -2.74 1.16
N SER A 140 1.39 -3.31 1.68
CA SER A 140 0.33 -2.59 2.38
C SER A 140 -0.46 -3.49 3.32
N ASP A 141 -1.44 -2.91 4.04
CA ASP A 141 -2.43 -3.68 4.79
C ASP A 141 -3.34 -4.51 3.87
N PRO A 142 -3.81 -5.70 4.30
CA PRO A 142 -4.69 -6.54 3.49
C PRO A 142 -5.93 -5.82 2.96
N LEU A 143 -6.59 -5.00 3.77
CA LEU A 143 -7.81 -4.28 3.36
C LEU A 143 -7.55 -3.09 2.42
N HIS A 144 -6.33 -2.55 2.42
CA HIS A 144 -5.91 -1.49 1.50
C HIS A 144 -5.39 -2.05 0.17
N MET A 145 -4.95 -3.30 0.16
CA MET A 145 -4.21 -3.90 -0.94
C MET A 145 -4.98 -3.87 -2.27
N ARG A 146 -6.29 -4.15 -2.24
CA ARG A 146 -7.11 -4.14 -3.47
C ARG A 146 -7.05 -2.79 -4.18
N ARG A 147 -7.23 -1.69 -3.45
CA ARG A 147 -7.17 -0.33 -4.05
C ARG A 147 -5.76 0.03 -4.52
N ALA A 148 -4.74 -0.36 -3.78
CA ALA A 148 -3.35 -0.13 -4.18
C ALA A 148 -3.03 -0.85 -5.50
N MET A 149 -3.48 -2.10 -5.66
CA MET A 149 -3.25 -2.86 -6.90
C MET A 149 -4.05 -2.31 -8.08
N GLU A 150 -5.33 -1.94 -7.90
CA GLU A 150 -6.13 -1.28 -8.95
C GLU A 150 -5.45 0.02 -9.46
N MET A 151 -4.89 0.81 -8.53
CA MET A 151 -4.13 2.01 -8.90
C MET A 151 -2.84 1.67 -9.65
N ALA A 152 -2.07 0.67 -9.18
CA ALA A 152 -0.85 0.22 -9.85
C ALA A 152 -1.13 -0.31 -11.27
N ASP A 153 -2.19 -1.09 -11.43
CA ASP A 153 -2.64 -1.61 -12.73
C ASP A 153 -3.04 -0.46 -13.68
N SER A 154 -3.72 0.57 -13.17
CA SER A 154 -4.09 1.75 -13.96
C SER A 154 -2.87 2.55 -14.47
N LEU A 155 -1.74 2.46 -13.77
CA LEU A 155 -0.46 3.06 -14.14
C LEU A 155 0.38 2.14 -15.05
N GLY A 156 -0.07 0.93 -15.33
CA GLY A 156 0.66 -0.07 -16.12
C GLY A 156 1.91 -0.60 -15.40
N MET A 157 1.93 -0.58 -14.06
CA MET A 157 3.05 -1.10 -13.28
C MET A 157 3.08 -2.63 -13.33
N ILE A 158 4.25 -3.21 -13.50
CA ILE A 158 4.47 -4.65 -13.30
C ILE A 158 4.65 -4.87 -11.80
N ALA A 159 3.54 -5.15 -11.11
CA ALA A 159 3.55 -5.25 -9.65
C ALA A 159 2.71 -6.43 -9.14
N GLN A 160 3.08 -6.94 -7.97
CA GLN A 160 2.37 -8.01 -7.28
C GLN A 160 2.01 -7.55 -5.86
N PRO A 161 0.87 -8.01 -5.29
CA PRO A 161 0.50 -7.68 -3.92
C PRO A 161 1.37 -8.48 -2.93
N SER A 162 1.78 -7.82 -1.84
CA SER A 162 2.42 -8.45 -0.69
C SER A 162 1.83 -7.83 0.58
N ALA A 163 0.68 -8.34 1.00
CA ALA A 163 0.01 -7.86 2.20
C ALA A 163 0.82 -8.20 3.45
N THR A 164 0.83 -7.29 4.43
CA THR A 164 1.46 -7.58 5.72
C THR A 164 0.81 -8.81 6.37
N PRO A 165 1.59 -9.78 6.87
CA PRO A 165 1.05 -11.00 7.48
C PRO A 165 0.30 -10.71 8.79
N THR A 166 0.60 -9.57 9.41
CA THR A 166 -0.05 -9.08 10.62
C THR A 166 -0.75 -7.75 10.35
N THR A 167 -1.95 -7.58 10.90
CA THR A 167 -2.68 -6.30 10.84
C THR A 167 -2.98 -5.78 12.23
N ARG A 168 -2.93 -4.47 12.40
CA ARG A 168 -3.34 -3.79 13.66
C ARG A 168 -4.85 -3.61 13.75
N TYR A 169 -5.58 -3.80 12.67
CA TYR A 169 -7.05 -3.75 12.66
C TYR A 169 -7.64 -5.09 13.11
N ARG A 170 -7.57 -5.39 14.43
CA ARG A 170 -7.94 -6.70 14.99
C ARG A 170 -9.42 -6.79 15.37
N SER A 171 -10.04 -5.71 15.87
CA SER A 171 -11.45 -5.73 16.25
C SER A 171 -12.36 -5.64 15.02
N PHE A 172 -13.55 -6.28 15.13
CA PHE A 172 -14.57 -6.20 14.08
C PHE A 172 -14.90 -4.75 13.71
N GLY A 173 -15.09 -3.88 14.71
CA GLY A 173 -15.41 -2.48 14.47
C GLY A 173 -14.29 -1.70 13.76
N ALA A 174 -13.01 -1.99 14.07
CA ALA A 174 -11.88 -1.39 13.37
C ALA A 174 -11.81 -1.86 11.92
N LYS A 175 -11.97 -3.17 11.67
CA LYS A 175 -12.02 -3.74 10.32
C LYS A 175 -13.18 -3.16 9.50
N ALA A 176 -14.38 -3.11 10.07
CA ALA A 176 -15.58 -2.60 9.39
C ALA A 176 -15.42 -1.12 9.01
N ARG A 177 -14.86 -0.29 9.90
CA ARG A 177 -14.60 1.14 9.64
C ARG A 177 -13.54 1.31 8.55
N PHE A 178 -12.48 0.52 8.60
CA PHE A 178 -11.44 0.57 7.59
C PHE A 178 -11.97 0.11 6.22
N LEU A 179 -12.72 -0.98 6.18
CA LEU A 179 -13.34 -1.47 4.96
C LEU A 179 -14.32 -0.45 4.34
N ALA A 180 -15.14 0.20 5.16
CA ALA A 180 -16.03 1.25 4.69
C ALA A 180 -15.25 2.44 4.08
N ARG A 181 -14.12 2.81 4.69
CA ARG A 181 -13.22 3.85 4.17
C ARG A 181 -12.61 3.42 2.83
N GLU A 182 -12.10 2.20 2.72
CA GLU A 182 -11.52 1.70 1.48
C GLU A 182 -12.57 1.56 0.37
N THR A 183 -13.79 1.15 0.72
CA THR A 183 -14.93 1.12 -0.23
C THR A 183 -15.24 2.53 -0.75
N TYR A 184 -15.25 3.54 0.11
CA TYR A 184 -15.43 4.94 -0.30
C TYR A 184 -14.31 5.40 -1.24
N PHE A 185 -13.04 5.20 -0.85
CA PHE A 185 -11.89 5.62 -1.66
C PHE A 185 -11.73 4.83 -2.95
N MET A 186 -12.19 3.59 -3.01
CA MET A 186 -12.24 2.83 -4.26
C MET A 186 -13.21 3.48 -5.26
N HIS A 187 -14.40 3.88 -4.81
CA HIS A 187 -15.35 4.61 -5.66
C HIS A 187 -14.81 5.97 -6.07
N HIS A 188 -14.13 6.68 -5.16
CA HIS A 188 -13.47 7.94 -5.47
C HIS A 188 -12.42 7.76 -6.56
N PHE A 189 -11.57 6.75 -6.44
CA PHE A 189 -10.58 6.41 -7.46
C PHE A 189 -11.22 6.12 -8.83
N TRP A 190 -12.27 5.31 -8.87
CA TRP A 190 -12.95 5.01 -10.15
C TRP A 190 -13.61 6.22 -10.81
N LEU A 191 -14.00 7.21 -10.03
CA LEU A 191 -14.67 8.42 -10.54
C LEU A 191 -13.68 9.54 -10.92
N PHE A 192 -12.58 9.65 -10.19
CA PHE A 192 -11.68 10.81 -10.27
C PHE A 192 -10.22 10.44 -10.58
N GLY A 193 -9.86 9.17 -10.52
CA GLY A 193 -8.50 8.69 -10.83
C GLY A 193 -7.49 8.86 -9.68
N GLU A 194 -7.96 9.18 -8.44
CA GLU A 194 -7.10 9.43 -7.27
C GLU A 194 -7.71 8.96 -5.95
#